data_11a2e36603d73c50d434bfebc9c83df2
#
_entry.id   11a2e36603d73c50d434bfebc9c83df2
#
_cell.length_a   1.000
_cell.length_b   1.000
_cell.length_c   1.000
_cell.angle_alpha   90.00
_cell.angle_beta   90.00
_cell.angle_gamma   90.00
#
_symmetry.space_group_name_H-M   'P 1'
#
loop_
_entity.id
_entity.type
_entity.pdbx_description
1 polymer ?
#
loop_
_entity_poly.entity_id
_entity_poly.type
_entity_poly.pdbx_seq_one_letter_code
_entity_poly.pdbx_strand_id
1 'polypeptide(L)'
;MHIDASPAEARTILKAMLAVADAGPAVTAADRASIVAAARYIFRLDLPPDLAGLTPPSRQDLQALAGKPDLATEAVRFATVMAFVDGTLDHAKLKAVLDLAATLGVKADFVTDIAEVAQGHLRDATAHMIRANLESLTGKPWTTDGDAMAWFQP
;
A
#
# COMPACT_ATOMS: atom_id res chain seq x y z
N MET A 1 3.99 13.43 6.51
CA MET A 1 3.53 12.49 7.57
C MET A 1 4.74 12.10 8.39
N HIS A 2 4.72 12.30 9.69
CA HIS A 2 5.80 11.88 10.60
C HIS A 2 5.26 10.73 11.45
N ILE A 3 5.91 9.57 11.37
CA ILE A 3 5.59 8.40 12.19
C ILE A 3 6.70 8.28 13.22
N ASP A 4 6.35 8.38 14.49
CA ASP A 4 7.29 8.22 15.60
C ASP A 4 7.55 6.73 15.85
N ALA A 5 8.44 6.18 15.07
CA ALA A 5 8.85 4.78 15.14
C ALA A 5 10.38 4.69 15.25
N SER A 6 10.85 3.87 16.17
CA SER A 6 12.28 3.51 16.21
C SER A 6 12.69 2.76 14.92
N PRO A 7 13.98 2.72 14.57
CA PRO A 7 14.44 1.97 13.41
C PRO A 7 14.02 0.49 13.42
N ALA A 8 13.95 -0.14 14.60
CA ALA A 8 13.51 -1.52 14.74
C ALA A 8 12.02 -1.68 14.43
N GLU A 9 11.18 -0.78 14.94
CA GLU A 9 9.73 -0.76 14.66
C GLU A 9 9.43 -0.45 13.21
N ALA A 10 10.10 0.55 12.65
CA ALA A 10 10.01 0.86 11.23
C ALA A 10 10.36 -0.36 10.36
N ARG A 11 11.43 -1.08 10.72
CA ARG A 11 11.80 -2.31 10.03
C ARG A 11 10.74 -3.39 10.17
N THR A 12 10.07 -3.51 11.32
CA THR A 12 8.95 -4.45 11.51
C THR A 12 7.76 -4.09 10.62
N ILE A 13 7.44 -2.81 10.46
CA ILE A 13 6.40 -2.36 9.52
C ILE A 13 6.76 -2.76 8.08
N LEU A 14 8.01 -2.53 7.65
CA LEU A 14 8.47 -2.94 6.31
C LEU A 14 8.44 -4.45 6.10
N LYS A 15 8.75 -5.24 7.13
CA LYS A 15 8.59 -6.70 7.10
C LYS A 15 7.12 -7.11 6.95
N ALA A 16 6.19 -6.39 7.59
CA ALA A 16 4.75 -6.65 7.43
C ALA A 16 4.28 -6.35 6.01
N MET A 17 4.77 -5.26 5.39
CA MET A 17 4.51 -4.98 3.97
C MET A 17 5.03 -6.12 3.08
N LEU A 18 6.24 -6.62 3.33
CA LEU A 18 6.81 -7.74 2.57
C LEU A 18 5.97 -9.01 2.73
N ALA A 19 5.50 -9.33 3.95
CA ALA A 19 4.66 -10.50 4.20
C ALA A 19 3.35 -10.45 3.40
N VAL A 20 2.75 -9.27 3.26
CA VAL A 20 1.55 -9.08 2.43
C VAL A 20 1.89 -9.20 0.94
N ALA A 21 2.99 -8.61 0.49
CA ALA A 21 3.45 -8.75 -0.89
C ALA A 21 3.70 -10.22 -1.28
N ASP A 22 4.29 -10.99 -0.37
CA ASP A 22 4.61 -12.42 -0.55
C ASP A 22 3.37 -13.33 -0.50
N ALA A 23 2.24 -12.85 0.01
CA ALA A 23 0.96 -13.58 -0.01
C ALA A 23 0.34 -13.66 -1.41
N GLY A 24 0.73 -12.79 -2.33
CA GLY A 24 0.37 -12.86 -3.74
C GLY A 24 1.14 -13.95 -4.50
N PRO A 25 0.92 -14.08 -5.82
CA PRO A 25 1.59 -15.09 -6.65
C PRO A 25 3.12 -14.92 -6.68
N ALA A 26 3.59 -13.69 -6.59
CA ALA A 26 5.01 -13.34 -6.52
C ALA A 26 5.15 -11.89 -6.00
N VAL A 27 6.29 -11.59 -5.38
CA VAL A 27 6.65 -10.20 -5.04
C VAL A 27 7.04 -9.46 -6.32
N THR A 28 6.23 -8.50 -6.73
CA THR A 28 6.39 -7.76 -7.98
C THR A 28 7.46 -6.67 -7.88
N ALA A 29 7.84 -6.07 -9.02
CA ALA A 29 8.71 -4.90 -9.03
C ALA A 29 8.03 -3.69 -8.34
N ALA A 30 6.70 -3.54 -8.49
CA ALA A 30 5.92 -2.50 -7.82
C ALA A 30 5.88 -2.69 -6.30
N ASP A 31 5.72 -3.93 -5.82
CA ASP A 31 5.83 -4.26 -4.40
C ASP A 31 7.18 -3.83 -3.83
N ARG A 32 8.28 -4.24 -4.46
CA ARG A 32 9.64 -3.88 -4.01
C ARG A 32 9.85 -2.38 -4.01
N ALA A 33 9.46 -1.69 -5.07
CA ALA A 33 9.59 -0.24 -5.18
C ALA A 33 8.83 0.49 -4.06
N SER A 34 7.62 0.03 -3.72
CA SER A 34 6.79 0.60 -2.66
C SER A 34 7.42 0.42 -1.27
N ILE A 35 7.97 -0.77 -0.98
CA ILE A 35 8.66 -1.04 0.29
C ILE A 35 9.92 -0.18 0.40
N VAL A 36 10.73 -0.08 -0.65
CA VAL A 36 11.95 0.76 -0.67
C VAL A 36 11.59 2.24 -0.52
N ALA A 37 10.52 2.69 -1.18
CA ALA A 37 10.06 4.07 -1.07
C ALA A 37 9.58 4.38 0.36
N ALA A 38 8.81 3.50 0.99
CA ALA A 38 8.39 3.65 2.39
C ALA A 38 9.59 3.70 3.33
N ALA A 39 10.57 2.80 3.16
CA ALA A 39 11.80 2.82 3.94
C ALA A 39 12.52 4.16 3.84
N ARG A 40 12.79 4.64 2.62
CA ARG A 40 13.59 5.84 2.37
C ARG A 40 12.87 7.13 2.76
N TYR A 41 11.63 7.32 2.29
CA TYR A 41 10.95 8.62 2.38
C TYR A 41 10.16 8.80 3.67
N ILE A 42 9.68 7.70 4.29
CA ILE A 42 8.87 7.75 5.50
C ILE A 42 9.71 7.44 6.73
N PHE A 43 10.43 6.32 6.71
CA PHE A 43 11.17 5.84 7.88
C PHE A 43 12.65 6.26 7.91
N ARG A 44 13.17 6.89 6.85
CA ARG A 44 14.58 7.29 6.76
C ARG A 44 15.55 6.12 6.90
N LEU A 45 15.14 4.95 6.44
CA LEU A 45 15.94 3.74 6.40
C LEU A 45 16.43 3.48 4.98
N ASP A 46 17.66 2.98 4.85
CA ASP A 46 18.20 2.57 3.57
C ASP A 46 17.98 1.06 3.39
N LEU A 47 17.29 0.69 2.33
CA LEU A 47 17.07 -0.69 1.90
C LEU A 47 17.55 -0.86 0.46
N PRO A 48 18.22 -1.97 0.16
CA PRO A 48 18.58 -2.28 -1.22
C PRO A 48 17.32 -2.56 -2.08
N PRO A 49 17.36 -2.27 -3.40
CA PRO A 49 16.20 -2.43 -4.28
C PRO A 49 15.66 -3.87 -4.37
N ASP A 50 16.50 -4.86 -4.12
CA ASP A 50 16.15 -6.29 -4.10
C ASP A 50 15.59 -6.76 -2.75
N LEU A 51 15.49 -5.84 -1.77
CA LEU A 51 15.09 -6.10 -0.38
C LEU A 51 16.00 -7.08 0.36
N ALA A 52 17.27 -7.21 -0.06
CA ALA A 52 18.22 -8.11 0.60
C ALA A 52 18.30 -7.82 2.12
N GLY A 53 18.19 -8.87 2.92
CA GLY A 53 18.20 -8.78 4.39
C GLY A 53 16.85 -8.39 5.02
N LEU A 54 15.81 -8.15 4.23
CA LEU A 54 14.45 -8.02 4.75
C LEU A 54 13.74 -9.37 4.66
N THR A 55 13.23 -9.87 5.79
CA THR A 55 12.48 -11.11 5.89
C THR A 55 11.10 -10.83 6.48
N PRO A 56 10.08 -11.68 6.28
CA PRO A 56 8.79 -11.54 6.94
C PRO A 56 8.94 -11.40 8.46
N PRO A 57 7.99 -10.72 9.14
CA PRO A 57 8.09 -10.47 10.57
C PRO A 57 7.95 -11.78 11.35
N SER A 58 8.75 -11.92 12.41
CA SER A 58 8.58 -12.99 13.38
C SER A 58 7.35 -12.75 14.27
N ARG A 59 6.89 -13.80 14.96
CA ARG A 59 5.82 -13.66 15.96
C ARG A 59 6.19 -12.64 17.04
N GLN A 60 7.45 -12.60 17.46
CA GLN A 60 7.93 -11.65 18.44
C GLN A 60 7.90 -10.20 17.92
N ASP A 61 8.28 -9.99 16.65
CA ASP A 61 8.17 -8.68 16.00
C ASP A 61 6.73 -8.17 16.05
N LEU A 62 5.76 -9.03 15.68
CA LEU A 62 4.35 -8.68 15.67
C LEU A 62 3.79 -8.43 17.07
N GLN A 63 4.19 -9.21 18.07
CA GLN A 63 3.79 -8.99 19.47
C GLN A 63 4.29 -7.66 20.01
N ALA A 64 5.54 -7.29 19.71
CA ALA A 64 6.09 -6.00 20.09
C ALA A 64 5.32 -4.84 19.46
N LEU A 65 4.91 -4.98 18.21
CA LEU A 65 4.13 -3.98 17.48
C LEU A 65 2.69 -3.89 18.01
N ALA A 66 2.04 -5.03 18.32
CA ALA A 66 0.70 -5.09 18.90
C ALA A 66 0.61 -4.38 20.27
N GLY A 67 1.70 -4.31 21.01
CA GLY A 67 1.80 -3.52 22.24
C GLY A 67 1.78 -2.00 22.05
N LYS A 68 1.79 -1.52 20.81
CA LYS A 68 1.81 -0.10 20.43
C LYS A 68 0.69 0.19 19.41
N PRO A 69 -0.55 0.50 19.87
CA PRO A 69 -1.73 0.61 19.01
C PRO A 69 -1.58 1.55 17.81
N ASP A 70 -0.88 2.67 17.97
CA ASP A 70 -0.66 3.64 16.90
C ASP A 70 0.23 3.04 15.80
N LEU A 71 1.32 2.38 16.17
CA LEU A 71 2.21 1.71 15.23
C LEU A 71 1.59 0.46 14.61
N ALA A 72 0.76 -0.27 15.36
CA ALA A 72 -0.02 -1.39 14.83
C ALA A 72 -0.98 -0.91 13.74
N THR A 73 -1.65 0.20 13.98
CA THR A 73 -2.55 0.84 12.99
C THR A 73 -1.79 1.29 11.74
N GLU A 74 -0.62 1.92 11.91
CA GLU A 74 0.22 2.31 10.78
C GLU A 74 0.73 1.10 9.99
N ALA A 75 1.14 0.04 10.67
CA ALA A 75 1.57 -1.20 10.02
C ALA A 75 0.45 -1.79 9.13
N VAL A 76 -0.78 -1.83 9.63
CA VAL A 76 -1.94 -2.29 8.86
C VAL A 76 -2.24 -1.34 7.70
N ARG A 77 -2.12 -0.02 7.89
CA ARG A 77 -2.29 0.97 6.82
C ARG A 77 -1.30 0.74 5.67
N PHE A 78 -0.01 0.62 5.97
CA PHE A 78 1.01 0.37 4.94
C PHE A 78 0.82 -1.00 4.28
N ALA A 79 0.50 -2.03 5.05
CA ALA A 79 0.22 -3.35 4.52
C ALA A 79 -1.00 -3.36 3.59
N THR A 80 -2.06 -2.60 3.90
CA THR A 80 -3.25 -2.49 3.06
C THR A 80 -2.91 -1.92 1.67
N VAL A 81 -2.02 -0.93 1.59
CA VAL A 81 -1.58 -0.36 0.31
C VAL A 81 -0.96 -1.43 -0.58
N MET A 82 -0.27 -2.44 -0.01
CA MET A 82 0.34 -3.52 -0.79
C MET A 82 -0.67 -4.38 -1.55
N ALA A 83 -1.93 -4.43 -1.09
CA ALA A 83 -2.99 -5.16 -1.79
C ALA A 83 -3.42 -4.49 -3.11
N PHE A 84 -3.02 -3.23 -3.34
CA PHE A 84 -3.43 -2.41 -4.50
C PHE A 84 -2.25 -1.91 -5.33
N VAL A 85 -1.04 -2.18 -4.92
CA VAL A 85 0.18 -1.59 -5.52
C VAL A 85 0.33 -1.88 -7.00
N ASP A 86 -0.19 -3.02 -7.47
CA ASP A 86 -0.19 -3.42 -8.88
C ASP A 86 -1.36 -2.82 -9.70
N GLY A 87 -2.12 -1.90 -9.12
CA GLY A 87 -3.25 -1.22 -9.78
C GLY A 87 -4.58 -1.98 -9.73
N THR A 88 -4.59 -3.21 -9.21
CA THR A 88 -5.79 -4.04 -9.01
C THR A 88 -5.79 -4.62 -7.61
N LEU A 89 -6.99 -4.87 -7.06
CA LEU A 89 -7.12 -5.54 -5.77
C LEU A 89 -6.68 -7.00 -5.89
N ASP A 90 -5.68 -7.36 -5.10
CA ASP A 90 -5.26 -8.76 -4.92
C ASP A 90 -5.94 -9.34 -3.66
N HIS A 91 -6.83 -10.33 -3.85
CA HIS A 91 -7.59 -10.92 -2.75
C HIS A 91 -6.73 -11.72 -1.76
N ALA A 92 -5.65 -12.36 -2.23
CA ALA A 92 -4.72 -13.08 -1.35
C ALA A 92 -3.95 -12.10 -0.46
N LYS A 93 -3.49 -10.99 -1.02
CA LYS A 93 -2.84 -9.91 -0.26
C LYS A 93 -3.83 -9.27 0.72
N LEU A 94 -5.09 -9.01 0.32
CA LEU A 94 -6.10 -8.45 1.22
C LEU A 94 -6.40 -9.39 2.39
N LYS A 95 -6.50 -10.70 2.14
CA LYS A 95 -6.64 -11.69 3.22
C LYS A 95 -5.46 -11.62 4.19
N ALA A 96 -4.24 -11.53 3.68
CA ALA A 96 -3.05 -11.41 4.53
C ALA A 96 -3.07 -10.13 5.38
N VAL A 97 -3.59 -9.02 4.84
CA VAL A 97 -3.79 -7.77 5.62
C VAL A 97 -4.80 -7.97 6.74
N LEU A 98 -5.93 -8.65 6.48
CA LEU A 98 -6.94 -8.93 7.50
C LEU A 98 -6.39 -9.84 8.61
N ASP A 99 -5.62 -10.86 8.25
CA ASP A 99 -4.94 -11.74 9.21
C ASP A 99 -3.90 -10.96 10.05
N LEU A 100 -3.16 -10.05 9.42
CA LEU A 100 -2.23 -9.14 10.11
C LEU A 100 -2.96 -8.21 11.07
N ALA A 101 -4.07 -7.59 10.64
CA ALA A 101 -4.88 -6.70 11.46
C ALA A 101 -5.41 -7.43 12.69
N ALA A 102 -5.93 -8.66 12.54
CA ALA A 102 -6.38 -9.49 13.64
C ALA A 102 -5.23 -9.78 14.64
N THR A 103 -4.03 -10.11 14.12
CA THR A 103 -2.85 -10.38 14.94
C THR A 103 -2.40 -9.15 15.74
N LEU A 104 -2.51 -7.97 15.15
CA LEU A 104 -2.11 -6.69 15.76
C LEU A 104 -3.23 -6.04 16.60
N GLY A 105 -4.44 -6.63 16.63
CA GLY A 105 -5.58 -6.08 17.37
C GLY A 105 -6.22 -4.85 16.69
N VAL A 106 -6.00 -4.67 15.39
CA VAL A 106 -6.60 -3.60 14.58
C VAL A 106 -7.94 -4.08 14.01
N LYS A 107 -8.97 -3.24 14.06
CA LYS A 107 -10.31 -3.61 13.60
C LYS A 107 -10.35 -3.81 12.08
N ALA A 108 -11.10 -4.80 11.63
CA ALA A 108 -11.29 -5.10 10.21
C ALA A 108 -11.91 -3.94 9.42
N ASP A 109 -12.82 -3.18 10.04
CA ASP A 109 -13.44 -2.00 9.42
C ASP A 109 -12.40 -0.98 8.95
N PHE A 110 -11.33 -0.80 9.73
CA PHE A 110 -10.22 0.08 9.36
C PHE A 110 -9.53 -0.35 8.05
N VAL A 111 -9.38 -1.66 7.83
CA VAL A 111 -8.82 -2.19 6.57
C VAL A 111 -9.76 -1.91 5.41
N THR A 112 -11.07 -2.10 5.61
CA THR A 112 -12.08 -1.83 4.58
C THR A 112 -12.10 -0.35 4.19
N ASP A 113 -12.09 0.55 5.17
CA ASP A 113 -12.08 1.99 4.92
C ASP A 113 -10.85 2.42 4.11
N ILE A 114 -9.66 1.92 4.46
CA ILE A 114 -8.44 2.22 3.70
C ILE A 114 -8.50 1.61 2.30
N ALA A 115 -9.02 0.41 2.15
CA ALA A 115 -9.15 -0.25 0.87
C ALA A 115 -10.07 0.54 -0.08
N GLU A 116 -11.19 1.06 0.42
CA GLU A 116 -12.10 1.91 -0.36
C GLU A 116 -11.43 3.22 -0.80
N VAL A 117 -10.70 3.88 0.11
CA VAL A 117 -9.94 5.09 -0.21
C VAL A 117 -8.86 4.79 -1.25
N ALA A 118 -8.11 3.71 -1.10
CA ALA A 118 -7.06 3.31 -2.04
C ALA A 118 -7.63 3.03 -3.44
N GLN A 119 -8.78 2.35 -3.54
CA GLN A 119 -9.46 2.12 -4.82
C GLN A 119 -9.94 3.43 -5.46
N GLY A 120 -10.47 4.36 -4.68
CA GLY A 120 -10.86 5.69 -5.16
C GLY A 120 -9.67 6.45 -5.75
N HIS A 121 -8.56 6.52 -5.04
CA HIS A 121 -7.35 7.21 -5.53
C HIS A 121 -6.74 6.56 -6.77
N LEU A 122 -6.78 5.24 -6.89
CA LEU A 122 -6.33 4.56 -8.11
C LEU A 122 -7.19 4.89 -9.32
N ARG A 123 -8.52 4.94 -9.15
CA ARG A 123 -9.44 5.37 -10.21
C ARG A 123 -9.18 6.80 -10.63
N ASP A 124 -9.02 7.70 -9.67
CA ASP A 124 -8.74 9.11 -9.92
C ASP A 124 -7.38 9.30 -10.61
N ALA A 125 -6.33 8.62 -10.14
CA ALA A 125 -5.01 8.67 -10.77
C ALA A 125 -5.04 8.15 -12.21
N THR A 126 -5.76 7.05 -12.46
CA THR A 126 -5.93 6.48 -13.80
C THR A 126 -6.71 7.44 -14.71
N ALA A 127 -7.79 8.05 -14.21
CA ALA A 127 -8.56 9.03 -14.95
C ALA A 127 -7.74 10.27 -15.31
N HIS A 128 -6.92 10.77 -14.37
CA HIS A 128 -6.00 11.88 -14.62
C HIS A 128 -4.93 11.55 -15.66
N MET A 129 -4.37 10.36 -15.61
CA MET A 129 -3.35 9.93 -16.58
C MET A 129 -3.93 9.77 -17.98
N ILE A 130 -5.12 9.19 -18.12
CA ILE A 130 -5.82 9.06 -19.40
C ILE A 130 -6.14 10.45 -19.96
N ARG A 131 -6.65 11.35 -19.13
CA ARG A 131 -6.95 12.74 -19.50
C ARG A 131 -5.72 13.46 -20.03
N ALA A 132 -4.60 13.43 -19.29
CA ALA A 132 -3.35 14.06 -19.70
C ALA A 132 -2.83 13.52 -21.05
N ASN A 133 -2.93 12.21 -21.25
CA ASN A 133 -2.53 11.59 -22.53
C ASN A 133 -3.45 12.01 -23.69
N LEU A 134 -4.76 12.07 -23.47
CA LEU A 134 -5.70 12.51 -24.50
C LEU A 134 -5.53 14.00 -24.84
N GLU A 135 -5.31 14.86 -23.86
CA GLU A 135 -5.00 16.27 -24.06
C GLU A 135 -3.70 16.45 -24.87
N SER A 136 -2.68 15.67 -24.58
CA SER A 136 -1.42 15.68 -25.33
C SER A 136 -1.58 15.23 -26.78
N LEU A 137 -2.44 14.25 -27.05
CA LEU A 137 -2.66 13.70 -28.39
C LEU A 137 -3.59 14.58 -29.23
N THR A 138 -4.59 15.22 -28.62
CA THR A 138 -5.63 15.97 -29.32
C THR A 138 -5.37 17.48 -29.37
N GLY A 139 -4.47 17.98 -28.51
CA GLY A 139 -4.21 19.42 -28.36
C GLY A 139 -5.40 20.22 -27.82
N LYS A 140 -6.45 19.54 -27.31
CA LYS A 140 -7.65 20.17 -26.76
C LYS A 140 -7.74 19.90 -25.25
N PRO A 141 -7.94 20.94 -24.41
CA PRO A 141 -8.22 20.74 -23.01
C PRO A 141 -9.58 20.05 -22.82
N TRP A 142 -9.62 19.02 -22.01
CA TRP A 142 -10.85 18.36 -21.59
C TRP A 142 -11.53 19.21 -20.52
N THR A 143 -12.65 19.80 -20.85
CA THR A 143 -13.26 20.88 -20.06
C THR A 143 -14.36 20.44 -19.10
N THR A 144 -14.78 19.17 -19.09
CA THR A 144 -15.83 18.71 -18.19
C THR A 144 -15.60 17.28 -17.67
N ASP A 145 -15.85 17.09 -16.38
CA ASP A 145 -15.83 15.76 -15.73
C ASP A 145 -16.85 14.79 -16.33
N GLY A 146 -17.89 15.29 -17.02
CA GLY A 146 -18.92 14.49 -17.66
C GLY A 146 -18.44 13.75 -18.90
N ASP A 147 -17.51 14.31 -19.65
CA ASP A 147 -17.04 13.72 -20.91
C ASP A 147 -16.09 12.52 -20.64
N ALA A 148 -15.32 12.57 -19.54
CA ALA A 148 -14.45 11.46 -19.16
C ALA A 148 -15.26 10.25 -18.68
N MET A 149 -16.39 10.45 -18.02
CA MET A 149 -17.24 9.37 -17.53
C MET A 149 -18.02 8.65 -18.63
N ALA A 150 -18.30 9.30 -19.75
CA ALA A 150 -19.01 8.70 -20.88
C ALA A 150 -18.21 7.56 -21.55
N TRP A 151 -16.87 7.55 -21.41
CA TRP A 151 -16.01 6.50 -21.96
C TRP A 151 -15.90 5.25 -21.09
N PHE A 152 -16.34 5.32 -19.83
CA PHE A 152 -16.26 4.22 -18.86
C PHE A 152 -17.63 3.57 -18.58
N GLN A 153 -18.69 3.94 -19.29
CA GLN A 153 -19.96 3.25 -19.21
C GLN A 153 -19.95 2.05 -20.16
N PRO A 154 -20.29 0.84 -19.69
CA PRO A 154 -20.38 -0.36 -20.49
C PRO A 154 -21.48 -0.28 -21.55
#